data_0b42b892f317a1e8c58179acc2f1d6f2
#
_entry.id   0b42b892f317a1e8c58179acc2f1d6f2
#
_cell.length_a   1.000
_cell.length_b   1.000
_cell.length_c   1.000
_cell.angle_alpha   90.00
_cell.angle_beta   90.00
_cell.angle_gamma   90.00
#
_symmetry.space_group_name_H-M   'P 1'
#
loop_
_entity.id
_entity.type
_entity.pdbx_description
1 polymer ?
#
loop_
_entity_poly.entity_id
_entity_poly.type
_entity_poly.pdbx_seq_one_letter_code
_entity_poly.pdbx_strand_id
1 'polypeptide(L)'
;MSFRALAPALLFVSVMCAYRGYLQGMQQMAGTALSQIAEQLGKLVIGLTLAIKLLPKGPEYAAMGALIGVSASELMGLIVVYLFYRRRKGELDRLAKHSASKPRGFGTVSKALLAIAIPITIGASISPLTGMVDSALIGRMLTKLGYSEEVTKTAYSLLRTYVTTLINMPGVLTMALAMSLVPAISAKNATHDREGVKATARLGLKLALIIGIPCAVGLFVLAQPIIHLSLIHI
;
A
#
# COMPACT_ATOMS: atom_id res chain seq x y z
N MET A 1 7.50 -22.87 5.67
CA MET A 1 7.23 -22.32 7.02
C MET A 1 6.92 -20.82 6.99
N SER A 2 7.56 -20.04 6.14
CA SER A 2 7.42 -18.57 6.07
C SER A 2 5.99 -18.06 5.81
N PHE A 3 5.20 -18.72 4.97
CA PHE A 3 3.81 -18.31 4.71
C PHE A 3 2.87 -18.43 5.93
N ARG A 4 3.14 -19.37 6.84
CA ARG A 4 2.35 -19.48 8.08
C ARG A 4 2.56 -18.31 9.03
N ALA A 5 3.72 -17.66 8.97
CA ALA A 5 4.02 -16.46 9.75
C ALA A 5 3.22 -15.22 9.30
N LEU A 6 2.73 -15.22 8.05
CA LEU A 6 1.90 -14.14 7.49
C LEU A 6 0.39 -14.32 7.76
N ALA A 7 -0.06 -15.51 8.13
CA ALA A 7 -1.48 -15.75 8.33
C ALA A 7 -2.13 -14.82 9.38
N PRO A 8 -1.52 -14.54 10.54
CA PRO A 8 -2.07 -13.57 11.49
C PRO A 8 -2.14 -12.14 10.95
N ALA A 9 -1.18 -11.74 10.08
CA ALA A 9 -1.16 -10.42 9.48
C ALA A 9 -2.43 -10.13 8.67
N LEU A 10 -2.96 -11.13 7.94
CA LEU A 10 -4.18 -10.97 7.15
C LEU A 10 -5.39 -10.57 8.01
N LEU A 11 -5.51 -11.15 9.21
CA LEU A 11 -6.58 -10.79 10.15
C LEU A 11 -6.38 -9.36 10.66
N PHE A 12 -5.16 -9.01 11.07
CA PHE A 12 -4.87 -7.67 11.59
C PHE A 12 -5.09 -6.60 10.52
N VAL A 13 -4.62 -6.83 9.29
CA VAL A 13 -4.82 -5.92 8.15
C VAL A 13 -6.31 -5.74 7.85
N SER A 14 -7.09 -6.82 7.82
CA SER A 14 -8.52 -6.75 7.52
C SER A 14 -9.28 -5.87 8.53
N VAL A 15 -9.02 -6.05 9.83
CA VAL A 15 -9.63 -5.25 10.90
C VAL A 15 -9.11 -3.81 10.85
N MET A 16 -7.80 -3.62 10.65
CA MET A 16 -7.18 -2.30 10.54
C MET A 16 -7.74 -1.51 9.36
N CYS A 17 -7.94 -2.14 8.19
CA CYS A 17 -8.54 -1.51 7.01
C CYS A 17 -9.97 -1.05 7.27
N ALA A 18 -10.77 -1.79 8.05
CA ALA A 18 -12.11 -1.35 8.43
C ALA A 18 -12.08 -0.06 9.25
N TYR A 19 -11.19 0.04 10.27
CA TYR A 19 -11.01 1.27 11.04
C TYR A 19 -10.47 2.42 10.20
N ARG A 20 -9.47 2.17 9.37
CA ARG A 20 -8.92 3.19 8.45
C ARG A 20 -9.99 3.70 7.49
N GLY A 21 -10.75 2.80 6.86
CA GLY A 21 -11.83 3.16 5.95
C GLY A 21 -12.93 3.99 6.64
N TYR A 22 -13.31 3.62 7.86
CA TYR A 22 -14.25 4.40 8.66
C TYR A 22 -13.74 5.83 8.94
N LEU A 23 -12.49 5.96 9.43
CA LEU A 23 -11.89 7.26 9.73
C LEU A 23 -11.72 8.12 8.46
N GLN A 24 -11.31 7.51 7.34
CA GLN A 24 -11.21 8.18 6.04
C GLN A 24 -12.58 8.68 5.55
N GLY A 25 -13.61 7.86 5.67
CA GLY A 25 -14.99 8.25 5.35
C GLY A 25 -15.48 9.43 6.19
N MET A 26 -15.03 9.54 7.43
CA MET A 26 -15.27 10.68 8.32
C MET A 26 -14.28 11.84 8.12
N GLN A 27 -13.45 11.80 7.08
CA GLN A 27 -12.38 12.78 6.76
C GLN A 27 -11.32 12.95 7.87
N GLN A 28 -11.17 11.96 8.74
CA GLN A 28 -10.17 11.92 9.82
C GLN A 28 -8.89 11.18 9.37
N MET A 29 -8.10 11.84 8.49
CA MET A 29 -6.91 11.23 7.89
C MET A 29 -5.76 10.97 8.88
N ALA A 30 -5.71 11.74 9.97
CA ALA A 30 -4.62 11.66 10.95
C ALA A 30 -4.50 10.27 11.59
N GLY A 31 -5.61 9.60 11.89
CA GLY A 31 -5.59 8.24 12.45
C GLY A 31 -5.00 7.21 11.49
N THR A 32 -5.32 7.33 10.21
CA THR A 32 -4.74 6.50 9.14
C THR A 32 -3.25 6.75 9.00
N ALA A 33 -2.82 8.01 8.93
CA ALA A 33 -1.41 8.39 8.79
C ALA A 33 -0.56 7.89 9.98
N LEU A 34 -1.01 8.12 11.21
CA LEU A 34 -0.31 7.66 12.41
C LEU A 34 -0.18 6.14 12.46
N SER A 35 -1.24 5.41 12.10
CA SER A 35 -1.19 3.95 12.06
C SER A 35 -0.24 3.42 10.99
N GLN A 36 -0.15 4.08 9.82
CA GLN A 36 0.80 3.73 8.77
C GLN A 36 2.25 3.99 9.19
N ILE A 37 2.52 5.14 9.82
CA ILE A 37 3.86 5.44 10.36
C ILE A 37 4.26 4.37 11.38
N ALA A 38 3.39 4.06 12.34
CA ALA A 38 3.66 3.04 13.34
C ALA A 38 3.92 1.66 12.73
N GLU A 39 3.14 1.27 11.73
CA GLU A 39 3.31 0.03 10.97
C GLU A 39 4.68 -0.01 10.27
N GLN A 40 5.08 1.06 9.55
CA GLN A 40 6.36 1.09 8.85
C GLN A 40 7.56 1.11 9.82
N LEU A 41 7.48 1.87 10.90
CA LEU A 41 8.49 1.83 11.95
C LEU A 41 8.59 0.44 12.60
N GLY A 42 7.45 -0.21 12.84
CA GLY A 42 7.43 -1.58 13.32
C GLY A 42 8.09 -2.57 12.36
N LYS A 43 7.82 -2.48 11.07
CA LYS A 43 8.48 -3.31 10.03
C LYS A 43 9.98 -3.11 10.05
N LEU A 44 10.42 -1.85 10.11
CA LEU A 44 11.84 -1.52 10.13
C LEU A 44 12.51 -2.05 11.41
N VAL A 45 11.98 -1.74 12.58
CA VAL A 45 12.63 -2.08 13.86
C VAL A 45 12.50 -3.57 14.16
N ILE A 46 11.28 -4.10 14.17
CA ILE A 46 11.03 -5.50 14.56
C ILE A 46 11.48 -6.45 13.45
N GLY A 47 11.11 -6.15 12.20
CA GLY A 47 11.43 -7.00 11.05
C GLY A 47 12.92 -7.11 10.83
N LEU A 48 13.65 -5.98 10.81
CA LEU A 48 15.09 -5.95 10.62
C LEU A 48 15.83 -6.62 11.80
N THR A 49 15.42 -6.33 13.04
CA THR A 49 16.05 -6.94 14.22
C THR A 49 15.89 -8.45 14.23
N LEU A 50 14.70 -8.97 13.91
CA LEU A 50 14.46 -10.42 13.85
C LEU A 50 15.20 -11.06 12.68
N ALA A 51 15.24 -10.40 11.52
CA ALA A 51 15.99 -10.89 10.36
C ALA A 51 17.48 -11.02 10.69
N ILE A 52 18.10 -10.00 11.28
CA ILE A 52 19.52 -10.02 11.65
C ILE A 52 19.80 -11.09 12.73
N LYS A 53 18.97 -11.19 13.76
CA LYS A 53 19.17 -12.19 14.83
C LYS A 53 19.02 -13.63 14.33
N LEU A 54 18.22 -13.86 13.32
CA LEU A 54 17.98 -15.20 12.77
C LEU A 54 18.90 -15.53 11.58
N LEU A 55 19.60 -14.56 11.02
CA LEU A 55 20.54 -14.74 9.90
C LEU A 55 21.63 -15.79 10.17
N PRO A 56 22.22 -15.91 11.38
CA PRO A 56 23.21 -16.94 11.67
C PRO A 56 22.66 -18.37 11.57
N LYS A 57 21.33 -18.55 11.64
CA LYS A 57 20.67 -19.87 11.49
C LYS A 57 20.38 -20.24 10.02
N GLY A 58 20.62 -19.28 9.10
CA GLY A 58 20.41 -19.44 7.67
C GLY A 58 19.46 -18.39 7.08
N PRO A 59 19.54 -18.15 5.77
CA PRO A 59 18.74 -17.11 5.08
C PRO A 59 17.22 -17.37 5.16
N GLU A 60 16.81 -18.61 5.23
CA GLU A 60 15.39 -19.00 5.38
C GLU A 60 14.83 -18.54 6.74
N TYR A 61 15.62 -18.64 7.81
CA TYR A 61 15.24 -18.17 9.15
C TYR A 61 15.24 -16.64 9.22
N ALA A 62 16.17 -15.96 8.53
CA ALA A 62 16.16 -14.52 8.42
C ALA A 62 14.89 -14.02 7.71
N ALA A 63 14.52 -14.66 6.60
CA ALA A 63 13.27 -14.35 5.89
C ALA A 63 12.03 -14.59 6.78
N MET A 64 11.99 -15.69 7.53
CA MET A 64 10.91 -15.96 8.48
C MET A 64 10.84 -14.90 9.55
N GLY A 65 11.98 -14.47 10.10
CA GLY A 65 12.06 -13.38 11.09
C GLY A 65 11.50 -12.06 10.57
N ALA A 66 11.86 -11.70 9.34
CA ALA A 66 11.30 -10.52 8.67
C ALA A 66 9.77 -10.59 8.56
N LEU A 67 9.23 -11.73 8.16
CA LEU A 67 7.78 -11.93 8.01
C LEU A 67 7.02 -11.93 9.34
N ILE A 68 7.62 -12.45 10.42
CA ILE A 68 7.08 -12.30 11.78
C ILE A 68 7.06 -10.82 12.18
N GLY A 69 8.12 -10.08 11.84
CA GLY A 69 8.18 -8.63 12.05
C GLY A 69 7.08 -7.88 11.32
N VAL A 70 6.75 -8.28 10.09
CA VAL A 70 5.60 -7.75 9.34
C VAL A 70 4.31 -8.01 10.12
N SER A 71 4.05 -9.24 10.57
CA SER A 71 2.83 -9.56 11.31
C SER A 71 2.72 -8.77 12.63
N ALA A 72 3.82 -8.60 13.35
CA ALA A 72 3.86 -7.79 14.56
C ALA A 72 3.62 -6.30 14.29
N SER A 73 4.13 -5.77 13.18
CA SER A 73 3.94 -4.37 12.79
C SER A 73 2.49 -4.09 12.36
N GLU A 74 1.81 -5.04 11.70
CA GLU A 74 0.38 -4.92 11.40
C GLU A 74 -0.46 -4.83 12.68
N LEU A 75 -0.12 -5.64 13.69
CA LEU A 75 -0.77 -5.55 15.01
C LEU A 75 -0.52 -4.19 15.66
N MET A 76 0.70 -3.65 15.56
CA MET A 76 1.03 -2.32 16.10
C MET A 76 0.23 -1.23 15.37
N GLY A 77 0.12 -1.29 14.04
CA GLY A 77 -0.71 -0.38 13.25
C GLY A 77 -2.19 -0.45 13.65
N LEU A 78 -2.71 -1.67 13.87
CA LEU A 78 -4.08 -1.89 14.34
C LEU A 78 -4.30 -1.27 15.72
N ILE A 79 -3.39 -1.47 16.68
CA ILE A 79 -3.49 -0.88 18.01
C ILE A 79 -3.54 0.66 17.92
N VAL A 80 -2.67 1.27 17.13
CA VAL A 80 -2.63 2.73 16.96
C VAL A 80 -3.92 3.27 16.36
N VAL A 81 -4.43 2.68 15.27
CA VAL A 81 -5.69 3.16 14.67
C VAL A 81 -6.88 2.95 15.59
N TYR A 82 -6.92 1.84 16.34
CA TYR A 82 -7.97 1.56 17.32
C TYR A 82 -7.95 2.56 18.48
N LEU A 83 -6.77 2.88 19.02
CA LEU A 83 -6.63 3.88 20.09
C LEU A 83 -7.04 5.27 19.61
N PHE A 84 -6.69 5.63 18.37
CA PHE A 84 -7.13 6.88 17.76
C PHE A 84 -8.65 6.92 17.60
N TYR A 85 -9.27 5.86 17.07
CA TYR A 85 -10.71 5.72 16.97
C TYR A 85 -11.37 5.86 18.34
N ARG A 86 -10.87 5.16 19.36
CA ARG A 86 -11.44 5.16 20.69
C ARG A 86 -11.40 6.56 21.35
N ARG A 87 -10.31 7.29 21.15
CA ARG A 87 -10.16 8.69 21.65
C ARG A 87 -11.15 9.65 20.97
N ARG A 88 -11.44 9.44 19.71
CA ARG A 88 -12.33 10.29 18.91
C ARG A 88 -13.78 9.80 18.86
N LYS A 89 -14.08 8.64 19.43
CA LYS A 89 -15.40 8.02 19.37
C LYS A 89 -16.54 8.96 19.78
N GLY A 90 -16.38 9.72 20.86
CA GLY A 90 -17.41 10.66 21.33
C GLY A 90 -17.71 11.77 20.34
N GLU A 91 -16.71 12.28 19.62
CA GLU A 91 -16.86 13.27 18.55
C GLU A 91 -17.54 12.65 17.32
N LEU A 92 -17.08 11.46 16.92
CA LEU A 92 -17.64 10.72 15.79
C LEU A 92 -19.11 10.33 16.01
N ASP A 93 -19.45 9.89 17.21
CA ASP A 93 -20.84 9.57 17.60
C ASP A 93 -21.74 10.81 17.59
N ARG A 94 -21.23 11.96 18.01
CA ARG A 94 -21.94 13.25 17.90
C ARG A 94 -22.24 13.62 16.43
N LEU A 95 -21.21 13.52 15.56
CA LEU A 95 -21.38 13.79 14.13
C LEU A 95 -22.39 12.82 13.49
N ALA A 96 -22.34 11.54 13.86
CA ALA A 96 -23.28 10.54 13.36
C ALA A 96 -24.73 10.83 13.82
N LYS A 97 -24.92 11.25 15.08
CA LYS A 97 -26.25 11.59 15.61
C LYS A 97 -26.86 12.85 15.00
N HIS A 98 -26.05 13.82 14.57
CA HIS A 98 -26.52 15.03 13.90
C HIS A 98 -26.67 14.85 12.38
N SER A 99 -26.40 13.66 11.87
CA SER A 99 -26.63 13.33 10.46
C SER A 99 -28.12 13.31 10.15
N ALA A 100 -28.54 14.08 9.14
CA ALA A 100 -29.93 14.12 8.67
C ALA A 100 -30.36 12.84 7.95
N SER A 101 -29.45 11.91 7.68
CA SER A 101 -29.73 10.66 6.96
C SER A 101 -30.20 9.55 7.90
N LYS A 102 -31.30 8.88 7.52
CA LYS A 102 -31.75 7.69 8.23
C LYS A 102 -30.72 6.55 8.08
N PRO A 103 -30.48 5.77 9.16
CA PRO A 103 -29.58 4.62 9.09
C PRO A 103 -30.10 3.61 8.05
N ARG A 104 -29.22 3.21 7.13
CA ARG A 104 -29.52 2.20 6.12
C ARG A 104 -29.37 0.80 6.73
N GLY A 105 -30.23 -0.13 6.33
CA GLY A 105 -30.13 -1.52 6.76
C GLY A 105 -28.81 -2.16 6.34
N PHE A 106 -28.29 -3.08 7.18
CA PHE A 106 -27.01 -3.78 6.96
C PHE A 106 -26.90 -4.41 5.57
N GLY A 107 -27.96 -5.08 5.08
CA GLY A 107 -27.96 -5.70 3.75
C GLY A 107 -27.80 -4.69 2.61
N THR A 108 -28.40 -3.51 2.71
CA THR A 108 -28.28 -2.45 1.70
C THR A 108 -26.88 -1.88 1.67
N VAL A 109 -26.27 -1.66 2.84
CA VAL A 109 -24.89 -1.15 2.96
C VAL A 109 -23.90 -2.19 2.44
N SER A 110 -24.04 -3.46 2.84
CA SER A 110 -23.18 -4.54 2.38
C SER A 110 -23.24 -4.72 0.86
N LYS A 111 -24.45 -4.69 0.26
CA LYS A 111 -24.60 -4.77 -1.20
C LYS A 111 -23.91 -3.61 -1.91
N ALA A 112 -24.05 -2.39 -1.41
CA ALA A 112 -23.39 -1.21 -1.98
C ALA A 112 -21.86 -1.30 -1.86
N LEU A 113 -21.34 -1.76 -0.71
CA LEU A 113 -19.91 -1.97 -0.50
C LEU A 113 -19.35 -3.04 -1.45
N LEU A 114 -20.03 -4.18 -1.58
CA LEU A 114 -19.58 -5.26 -2.49
C LEU A 114 -19.60 -4.83 -3.95
N ALA A 115 -20.62 -4.07 -4.36
CA ALA A 115 -20.71 -3.54 -5.73
C ALA A 115 -19.52 -2.64 -6.10
N ILE A 116 -18.92 -1.95 -5.14
CA ILE A 116 -17.73 -1.12 -5.33
C ILE A 116 -16.46 -1.95 -5.12
N ALA A 117 -16.42 -2.78 -4.10
CA ALA A 117 -15.23 -3.54 -3.71
C ALA A 117 -14.84 -4.58 -4.77
N ILE A 118 -15.80 -5.31 -5.36
CA ILE A 118 -15.50 -6.37 -6.32
C ILE A 118 -14.76 -5.86 -7.56
N PRO A 119 -15.25 -4.83 -8.29
CA PRO A 119 -14.52 -4.29 -9.45
C PRO A 119 -13.14 -3.74 -9.09
N ILE A 120 -13.01 -3.06 -7.94
CA ILE A 120 -11.72 -2.52 -7.47
C ILE A 120 -10.75 -3.66 -7.15
N THR A 121 -11.21 -4.72 -6.48
CA THR A 121 -10.38 -5.88 -6.13
C THR A 121 -9.90 -6.61 -7.38
N ILE A 122 -10.78 -6.82 -8.37
CA ILE A 122 -10.41 -7.42 -9.66
C ILE A 122 -9.35 -6.57 -10.34
N GLY A 123 -9.56 -5.26 -10.45
CA GLY A 123 -8.59 -4.33 -11.03
C GLY A 123 -7.24 -4.33 -10.30
N ALA A 124 -7.26 -4.30 -8.97
CA ALA A 124 -6.05 -4.33 -8.16
C ALA A 124 -5.29 -5.68 -8.26
N SER A 125 -5.99 -6.78 -8.53
CA SER A 125 -5.38 -8.11 -8.70
C SER A 125 -4.63 -8.28 -10.01
N ILE A 126 -4.86 -7.43 -11.02
CA ILE A 126 -4.19 -7.53 -12.32
C ILE A 126 -2.67 -7.39 -12.16
N SER A 127 -2.21 -6.39 -11.42
CA SER A 127 -0.76 -6.14 -11.25
C SER A 127 0.00 -7.31 -10.59
N PRO A 128 -0.43 -7.89 -9.46
CA PRO A 128 0.19 -9.11 -8.92
C PRO A 128 0.15 -10.30 -9.88
N LEU A 129 -0.96 -10.51 -10.58
CA LEU A 129 -1.10 -11.60 -11.57
C LEU A 129 -0.14 -11.42 -12.74
N THR A 130 -0.04 -10.21 -13.30
CA THR A 130 0.95 -9.88 -14.33
C THR A 130 2.37 -10.18 -13.84
N GLY A 131 2.70 -9.80 -12.61
CA GLY A 131 4.00 -10.10 -12.02
C GLY A 131 4.30 -11.60 -11.88
N MET A 132 3.28 -12.43 -11.63
CA MET A 132 3.45 -13.90 -11.62
C MET A 132 3.70 -14.44 -13.03
N VAL A 133 2.95 -13.95 -14.03
CA VAL A 133 3.13 -14.32 -15.44
C VAL A 133 4.52 -13.89 -15.92
N ASP A 134 4.94 -12.67 -15.64
CA ASP A 134 6.28 -12.16 -15.99
C ASP A 134 7.39 -13.03 -15.39
N SER A 135 7.25 -13.41 -14.12
CA SER A 135 8.22 -14.27 -13.45
C SER A 135 8.36 -15.63 -14.14
N ALA A 136 7.24 -16.22 -14.54
CA ALA A 136 7.22 -17.50 -15.23
C ALA A 136 7.73 -17.41 -16.67
N LEU A 137 7.37 -16.36 -17.40
CA LEU A 137 7.75 -16.18 -18.81
C LEU A 137 9.23 -15.80 -18.94
N ILE A 138 9.70 -14.82 -18.19
CA ILE A 138 11.09 -14.36 -18.25
C ILE A 138 12.03 -15.49 -17.86
N GLY A 139 11.71 -16.24 -16.79
CA GLY A 139 12.49 -17.40 -16.40
C GLY A 139 12.62 -18.44 -17.52
N ARG A 140 11.50 -18.81 -18.13
CA ARG A 140 11.48 -19.80 -19.22
C ARG A 140 12.18 -19.30 -20.50
N MET A 141 12.03 -18.02 -20.84
CA MET A 141 12.64 -17.46 -22.06
C MET A 141 14.16 -17.37 -21.93
N LEU A 142 14.67 -16.88 -20.81
CA LEU A 142 16.10 -16.78 -20.58
C LEU A 142 16.78 -18.15 -20.55
N THR A 143 16.15 -19.14 -19.93
CA THR A 143 16.65 -20.52 -19.94
C THR A 143 16.69 -21.10 -21.35
N LYS A 144 15.67 -20.85 -22.19
CA LYS A 144 15.64 -21.27 -23.61
C LYS A 144 16.72 -20.59 -24.45
N LEU A 145 17.14 -19.38 -24.10
CA LEU A 145 18.23 -18.65 -24.77
C LEU A 145 19.64 -19.14 -24.31
N GLY A 146 19.71 -20.15 -23.45
CA GLY A 146 20.97 -20.75 -22.98
C GLY A 146 21.58 -20.07 -21.76
N TYR A 147 20.88 -19.13 -21.11
CA TYR A 147 21.35 -18.57 -19.85
C TYR A 147 21.20 -19.60 -18.72
N SER A 148 22.18 -19.65 -17.81
CA SER A 148 22.10 -20.50 -16.63
C SER A 148 20.94 -20.06 -15.72
N GLU A 149 20.42 -20.99 -14.94
CA GLU A 149 19.32 -20.70 -14.01
C GLU A 149 19.70 -19.63 -12.96
N GLU A 150 20.96 -19.61 -12.58
CA GLU A 150 21.52 -18.64 -11.63
C GLU A 150 21.55 -17.22 -12.21
N VAL A 151 22.06 -17.06 -13.44
CA VAL A 151 22.07 -15.77 -14.17
C VAL A 151 20.64 -15.27 -14.38
N THR A 152 19.72 -16.18 -14.75
CA THR A 152 18.31 -15.84 -14.94
C THR A 152 17.65 -15.32 -13.65
N LYS A 153 17.87 -16.02 -12.52
CA LYS A 153 17.37 -15.59 -11.21
C LYS A 153 17.95 -14.25 -10.78
N THR A 154 19.25 -14.06 -10.98
CA THR A 154 19.94 -12.81 -10.61
C THR A 154 19.41 -11.65 -11.45
N ALA A 155 19.36 -11.78 -12.77
CA ALA A 155 18.84 -10.73 -13.66
C ALA A 155 17.39 -10.35 -13.33
N TYR A 156 16.53 -11.33 -13.08
CA TYR A 156 15.14 -11.08 -12.72
C TYR A 156 15.01 -10.42 -11.34
N SER A 157 15.81 -10.84 -10.36
CA SER A 157 15.78 -10.24 -9.02
C SER A 157 16.26 -8.79 -9.04
N LEU A 158 17.28 -8.47 -9.82
CA LEU A 158 17.75 -7.10 -10.03
C LEU A 158 16.65 -6.23 -10.65
N LEU A 159 15.99 -6.71 -11.70
CA LEU A 159 14.89 -5.99 -12.33
C LEU A 159 13.74 -5.73 -11.35
N ARG A 160 13.34 -6.76 -10.61
CA ARG A 160 12.19 -6.66 -9.67
C ARG A 160 12.51 -5.84 -8.44
N THR A 161 13.69 -6.00 -7.87
CA THR A 161 14.03 -5.35 -6.61
C THR A 161 14.44 -3.89 -6.83
N TYR A 162 15.35 -3.63 -7.75
CA TYR A 162 15.91 -2.28 -7.93
C TYR A 162 15.07 -1.43 -8.87
N VAL A 163 14.86 -1.89 -10.10
CA VAL A 163 14.17 -1.08 -11.12
C VAL A 163 12.72 -0.82 -10.75
N THR A 164 12.00 -1.85 -10.33
CA THR A 164 10.58 -1.71 -9.95
C THR A 164 10.42 -0.83 -8.71
N THR A 165 11.32 -0.93 -7.73
CA THR A 165 11.28 -0.09 -6.53
C THR A 165 11.52 1.37 -6.87
N LEU A 166 12.51 1.68 -7.70
CA LEU A 166 12.81 3.05 -8.13
C LEU A 166 11.66 3.67 -8.92
N ILE A 167 11.05 2.91 -9.85
CA ILE A 167 9.92 3.38 -10.65
C ILE A 167 8.68 3.62 -9.77
N ASN A 168 8.45 2.78 -8.76
CA ASN A 168 7.31 2.92 -7.87
C ASN A 168 7.45 4.05 -6.84
N MET A 169 8.66 4.54 -6.59
CA MET A 169 8.90 5.60 -5.59
C MET A 169 8.08 6.87 -5.83
N PRO A 170 8.03 7.46 -7.04
CA PRO A 170 7.13 8.57 -7.34
C PRO A 170 5.65 8.19 -7.24
N GLY A 171 5.32 6.93 -7.54
CA GLY A 171 3.96 6.39 -7.45
C GLY A 171 3.36 6.47 -6.04
N VAL A 172 4.18 6.31 -5.00
CA VAL A 172 3.73 6.43 -3.60
C VAL A 172 3.18 7.84 -3.30
N LEU A 173 3.83 8.88 -3.82
CA LEU A 173 3.38 10.27 -3.64
C LEU A 173 2.03 10.52 -4.33
N THR A 174 1.87 10.04 -5.57
CA THR A 174 0.61 10.17 -6.30
C THR A 174 -0.51 9.34 -5.67
N MET A 175 -0.19 8.20 -5.09
CA MET A 175 -1.14 7.35 -4.36
C MET A 175 -1.62 8.02 -3.06
N ALA A 176 -0.71 8.65 -2.30
CA ALA A 176 -1.07 9.43 -1.12
C ALA A 176 -1.99 10.60 -1.47
N LEU A 177 -1.72 11.29 -2.58
CA LEU A 177 -2.57 12.34 -3.13
C LEU A 177 -3.96 11.80 -3.47
N ALA A 178 -4.06 10.67 -4.17
CA ALA A 178 -5.32 10.04 -4.53
C ALA A 178 -6.14 9.67 -3.28
N MET A 179 -5.51 9.10 -2.25
CA MET A 179 -6.18 8.75 -1.00
C MET A 179 -6.81 9.96 -0.29
N SER A 180 -6.21 11.14 -0.41
CA SER A 180 -6.77 12.38 0.16
C SER A 180 -7.87 13.00 -0.70
N LEU A 181 -7.78 12.86 -2.03
CA LEU A 181 -8.72 13.43 -2.97
C LEU A 181 -10.05 12.68 -3.02
N VAL A 182 -10.04 11.35 -2.87
CA VAL A 182 -11.26 10.52 -2.96
C VAL A 182 -12.34 10.97 -1.95
N PRO A 183 -12.06 11.13 -0.65
CA PRO A 183 -13.07 11.60 0.30
C PRO A 183 -13.50 13.04 0.04
N ALA A 184 -12.57 13.92 -0.38
CA ALA A 184 -12.87 15.31 -0.70
C ALA A 184 -13.82 15.44 -1.90
N ILE A 185 -13.57 14.66 -2.97
CA ILE A 185 -14.45 14.60 -4.14
C ILE A 185 -15.81 13.99 -3.77
N SER A 186 -15.82 12.91 -2.98
CA SER A 186 -17.05 12.26 -2.55
C SER A 186 -17.95 13.19 -1.73
N ALA A 187 -17.37 13.99 -0.83
CA ALA A 187 -18.11 14.96 -0.04
C ALA A 187 -18.78 16.04 -0.92
N LYS A 188 -18.07 16.59 -1.91
CA LYS A 188 -18.61 17.55 -2.86
C LYS A 188 -19.66 16.94 -3.78
N ASN A 189 -19.46 15.70 -4.19
CA ASN A 189 -20.45 14.98 -5.00
C ASN A 189 -21.75 14.71 -4.22
N ALA A 190 -21.66 14.43 -2.92
CA ALA A 190 -22.81 14.25 -2.05
C ALA A 190 -23.67 15.50 -1.90
N THR A 191 -23.08 16.68 -2.02
CA THR A 191 -23.77 18.01 -2.02
C THR A 191 -24.14 18.49 -3.41
N HIS A 192 -23.98 17.66 -4.45
CA HIS A 192 -24.20 18.01 -5.86
C HIS A 192 -23.38 19.20 -6.37
N ASP A 193 -22.28 19.53 -5.71
CA ASP A 193 -21.34 20.59 -6.11
C ASP A 193 -20.43 20.08 -7.28
N ARG A 194 -20.97 20.09 -8.49
CA ARG A 194 -20.27 19.63 -9.70
C ARG A 194 -19.03 20.47 -10.02
N GLU A 195 -19.06 21.75 -9.79
CA GLU A 195 -17.92 22.64 -10.05
C GLU A 195 -16.80 22.38 -9.02
N GLY A 196 -17.14 22.18 -7.75
CA GLY A 196 -16.19 21.79 -6.74
C GLY A 196 -15.55 20.40 -7.00
N VAL A 197 -16.31 19.43 -7.53
CA VAL A 197 -15.78 18.13 -7.98
C VAL A 197 -14.75 18.33 -9.09
N LYS A 198 -15.10 19.08 -10.16
CA LYS A 198 -14.20 19.35 -11.28
C LYS A 198 -12.94 20.09 -10.83
N ALA A 199 -13.09 21.11 -10.00
CA ALA A 199 -11.95 21.88 -9.47
C ALA A 199 -11.00 21.01 -8.65
N THR A 200 -11.53 20.15 -7.77
CA THR A 200 -10.73 19.24 -6.94
C THR A 200 -10.03 18.17 -7.80
N ALA A 201 -10.72 17.59 -8.77
CA ALA A 201 -10.13 16.63 -9.69
C ALA A 201 -9.01 17.25 -10.55
N ARG A 202 -9.25 18.48 -11.08
CA ARG A 202 -8.24 19.23 -11.85
C ARG A 202 -7.01 19.56 -11.01
N LEU A 203 -7.21 19.98 -9.75
CA LEU A 203 -6.10 20.23 -8.82
C LEU A 203 -5.29 18.94 -8.57
N GLY A 204 -5.96 17.83 -8.33
CA GLY A 204 -5.30 16.55 -8.13
C GLY A 204 -4.47 16.10 -9.33
N LEU A 205 -5.02 16.21 -10.54
CA LEU A 205 -4.31 15.90 -11.77
C LEU A 205 -3.10 16.82 -11.98
N LYS A 206 -3.28 18.14 -11.74
CA LYS A 206 -2.18 19.12 -11.82
C LYS A 206 -1.04 18.79 -10.86
N LEU A 207 -1.35 18.46 -9.60
CA LEU A 207 -0.36 18.09 -8.61
C LEU A 207 0.34 16.78 -8.98
N ALA A 208 -0.41 15.78 -9.46
CA ALA A 208 0.17 14.52 -9.92
C ALA A 208 1.15 14.72 -11.08
N LEU A 209 0.85 15.60 -12.03
CA LEU A 209 1.74 15.94 -13.15
C LEU A 209 2.97 16.74 -12.69
N ILE A 210 2.81 17.70 -11.76
CA ILE A 210 3.91 18.47 -11.20
C ILE A 210 4.93 17.57 -10.49
N ILE A 211 4.47 16.50 -9.85
CA ILE A 211 5.34 15.52 -9.21
C ILE A 211 5.87 14.49 -10.23
N GLY A 212 4.98 13.95 -11.05
CA GLY A 212 5.29 12.84 -11.94
C GLY A 212 6.26 13.18 -13.06
N ILE A 213 6.10 14.35 -13.69
CA ILE A 213 6.94 14.74 -14.82
C ILE A 213 8.42 14.93 -14.41
N PRO A 214 8.76 15.71 -13.35
CA PRO A 214 10.16 15.82 -12.92
C PRO A 214 10.76 14.49 -12.47
N CYS A 215 9.97 13.65 -11.77
CA CYS A 215 10.43 12.32 -11.36
C CYS A 215 10.73 11.42 -12.57
N ALA A 216 9.85 11.41 -13.58
CA ALA A 216 10.06 10.61 -14.80
C ALA A 216 11.30 11.08 -15.56
N VAL A 217 11.47 12.38 -15.76
CA VAL A 217 12.65 12.97 -16.41
C VAL A 217 13.91 12.69 -15.60
N GLY A 218 13.84 12.87 -14.27
CA GLY A 218 14.97 12.60 -13.38
C GLY A 218 15.41 11.14 -13.41
N LEU A 219 14.47 10.20 -13.34
CA LEU A 219 14.78 8.78 -13.44
C LEU A 219 15.33 8.40 -14.83
N PHE A 220 14.82 9.02 -15.90
CA PHE A 220 15.32 8.78 -17.25
C PHE A 220 16.77 9.27 -17.42
N VAL A 221 17.05 10.51 -17.02
CA VAL A 221 18.38 11.14 -17.18
C VAL A 221 19.42 10.52 -16.24
N LEU A 222 19.00 10.20 -15.01
CA LEU A 222 19.89 9.68 -13.97
C LEU A 222 19.88 8.15 -13.86
N ALA A 223 19.27 7.44 -14.81
CA ALA A 223 19.14 5.97 -14.76
C ALA A 223 20.51 5.27 -14.56
N GLN A 224 21.51 5.62 -15.35
CA GLN A 224 22.86 5.04 -15.23
C GLN A 224 23.53 5.37 -13.89
N PRO A 225 23.65 6.63 -13.44
CA PRO A 225 24.23 6.95 -12.14
C PRO A 225 23.51 6.26 -10.96
N ILE A 226 22.18 6.20 -10.98
CA ILE A 226 21.40 5.58 -9.91
C ILE A 226 21.68 4.08 -9.84
N ILE A 227 21.70 3.38 -10.97
CA ILE A 227 21.99 1.94 -11.02
C ILE A 227 23.42 1.68 -10.58
N HIS A 228 24.39 2.48 -11.04
CA HIS A 228 25.79 2.36 -10.62
C HIS A 228 25.96 2.52 -9.10
N LEU A 229 25.37 3.56 -8.51
CA LEU A 229 25.40 3.77 -7.05
C LEU A 229 24.74 2.63 -6.28
N SER A 230 23.67 2.06 -6.82
CA SER A 230 22.96 0.94 -6.19
C SER A 230 23.74 -0.37 -6.25
N LEU A 231 24.52 -0.59 -7.33
CA LEU A 231 25.31 -1.81 -7.52
C LEU A 231 26.67 -1.79 -6.83
N ILE A 232 27.20 -0.60 -6.49
CA ILE A 232 28.49 -0.47 -5.79
C ILE A 232 28.42 -1.00 -4.34
N HIS A 233 27.23 -1.12 -3.77
CA HIS A 233 27.02 -1.60 -2.40
C HIS A 233 26.66 -3.09 -2.32
N ILE A 234 26.77 -3.84 -3.42
CA ILE A 234 26.56 -5.29 -3.50
C ILE A 234 27.83 -5.98 -3.95
#